data_b4c279275ce471869463e9619c41cfb0
#
_entry.id   b4c279275ce471869463e9619c41cfb0
#
_cell.length_a   1.000
_cell.length_b   1.000
_cell.length_c   1.000
_cell.angle_alpha   90.00
_cell.angle_beta   90.00
_cell.angle_gamma   90.00
#
_symmetry.space_group_name_H-M   'P 1'
#
loop_
_entity.id
_entity.type
_entity.pdbx_description
1 polymer ?
#
loop_
_entity_poly.entity_id
_entity_poly.type
_entity_poly.pdbx_seq_one_letter_code
_entity_poly.pdbx_strand_id
1 'polypeptide(L)'
;PAAPFTTSTMQQEANKRLGYRTRRTMSIAQQLYEGISLGKQGTVGLITYMRTDSKRTSPVAQQEASKFLHENYGAEFAAKNQRHFKNQEDAQDAHEAIRPTSVYRTPESLKDVLTKEQYRLYKLIWSRFLASEMTPAVYDTVRADIVQNGVIFRTTGSKMKFAGFTKVYDNQQEKNVELPDLQEGDQVKMTKSDNKQHFTLPPARYTEASGRPSTYVPTIDTIQRRYYVKLDGRSIVPTELGEIVDTLVEEFFPDIANVDYTAHLENELDEVEDGKKQWVNVVDEYYQPFKKELNKADSEIQKVQIKDEPAGFNCDICGAPMVIKMGRYGKFYACSRFPDCRNTKPIVKKIGVVCPKCGKGEVVEKKSRRNRKFYGCSRYPECDFVSWDKPIGRNCPNDGHFLVEKHSKKGPVTLCPNGDYREEPQENEDK
;
A
#
# COMPACT_ATOMS: atom_id res chain seq x y z
N PRO A 1 -12.86 -19.32 8.09
CA PRO A 1 -12.86 -17.89 7.77
C PRO A 1 -11.84 -17.13 8.62
N ALA A 2 -11.35 -16.03 8.08
CA ALA A 2 -10.40 -15.19 8.78
C ALA A 2 -11.12 -14.20 9.72
N ALA A 3 -10.42 -13.74 10.78
CA ALA A 3 -10.93 -12.79 11.76
C ALA A 3 -11.44 -11.48 11.12
N PRO A 4 -12.31 -10.72 11.79
CA PRO A 4 -12.64 -9.35 11.46
C PRO A 4 -11.38 -8.49 11.33
N PHE A 5 -11.47 -7.35 10.67
CA PHE A 5 -10.31 -6.52 10.43
C PHE A 5 -9.79 -5.82 11.69
N THR A 6 -8.48 -5.85 11.83
CA THR A 6 -7.69 -4.84 12.55
C THR A 6 -7.27 -3.76 11.55
N THR A 7 -6.71 -2.64 12.03
CA THR A 7 -6.17 -1.59 11.16
C THR A 7 -5.18 -2.16 10.13
N SER A 8 -4.22 -3.00 10.59
CA SER A 8 -3.20 -3.61 9.75
C SER A 8 -3.79 -4.49 8.66
N THR A 9 -4.66 -5.42 9.04
CA THR A 9 -5.25 -6.37 8.09
C THR A 9 -6.19 -5.68 7.10
N MET A 10 -6.91 -4.62 7.51
CA MET A 10 -7.70 -3.80 6.60
C MET A 10 -6.82 -3.08 5.58
N GLN A 11 -5.71 -2.49 6.01
CA GLN A 11 -4.78 -1.80 5.10
C GLN A 11 -4.17 -2.77 4.09
N GLN A 12 -3.74 -3.95 4.54
CA GLN A 12 -3.16 -5.00 3.68
C GLN A 12 -4.16 -5.48 2.62
N GLU A 13 -5.39 -5.81 3.04
CA GLU A 13 -6.41 -6.28 2.10
C GLU A 13 -6.90 -5.16 1.17
N ALA A 14 -7.03 -3.93 1.64
CA ALA A 14 -7.35 -2.78 0.80
C ALA A 14 -6.25 -2.51 -0.24
N ASN A 15 -4.97 -2.65 0.12
CA ASN A 15 -3.87 -2.54 -0.82
C ASN A 15 -3.90 -3.67 -1.86
N LYS A 16 -4.05 -4.93 -1.41
CA LYS A 16 -4.05 -6.12 -2.25
C LYS A 16 -5.24 -6.16 -3.22
N ARG A 17 -6.46 -5.89 -2.74
CA ARG A 17 -7.69 -6.05 -3.51
C ARG A 17 -8.18 -4.79 -4.21
N LEU A 18 -7.94 -3.62 -3.61
CA LEU A 18 -8.44 -2.35 -4.12
C LEU A 18 -7.34 -1.47 -4.72
N GLY A 19 -6.06 -1.80 -4.47
CA GLY A 19 -4.92 -0.97 -4.86
C GLY A 19 -4.82 0.34 -4.06
N TYR A 20 -5.42 0.39 -2.87
CA TYR A 20 -5.39 1.60 -2.03
C TYR A 20 -4.12 1.63 -1.21
N ARG A 21 -3.42 2.75 -1.25
CA ARG A 21 -2.31 3.00 -0.33
C ARG A 21 -2.83 3.21 1.09
N THR A 22 -2.00 2.92 2.08
CA THR A 22 -2.34 2.97 3.50
C THR A 22 -2.97 4.31 3.92
N ARG A 23 -2.38 5.44 3.52
CA ARG A 23 -2.93 6.77 3.79
C ARG A 23 -4.33 6.96 3.19
N ARG A 24 -4.55 6.47 1.96
CA ARG A 24 -5.87 6.57 1.31
C ARG A 24 -6.90 5.71 2.02
N THR A 25 -6.54 4.47 2.37
CA THR A 25 -7.39 3.56 3.15
C THR A 25 -7.85 4.21 4.45
N MET A 26 -6.91 4.77 5.23
CA MET A 26 -7.22 5.41 6.51
C MET A 26 -8.09 6.67 6.35
N SER A 27 -7.85 7.48 5.32
CA SER A 27 -8.69 8.65 5.05
C SER A 27 -10.14 8.27 4.72
N ILE A 28 -10.35 7.19 3.96
CA ILE A 28 -11.69 6.71 3.63
C ILE A 28 -12.35 6.07 4.86
N ALA A 29 -11.60 5.27 5.62
CA ALA A 29 -12.10 4.64 6.86
C ALA A 29 -12.53 5.70 7.87
N GLN A 30 -11.76 6.79 8.02
CA GLN A 30 -12.10 7.93 8.88
C GLN A 30 -13.46 8.53 8.47
N GLN A 31 -13.70 8.77 7.19
CA GLN A 31 -14.97 9.29 6.69
C GLN A 31 -16.13 8.34 6.98
N LEU A 32 -15.94 7.03 6.79
CA LEU A 32 -16.95 6.03 7.08
C LEU A 32 -17.29 5.95 8.59
N TYR A 33 -16.30 6.18 9.45
CA TYR A 33 -16.47 6.21 10.89
C TYR A 33 -17.13 7.49 11.37
N GLU A 34 -16.66 8.67 10.93
CA GLU A 34 -17.19 9.98 11.33
C GLU A 34 -18.66 10.17 10.91
N GLY A 35 -19.03 9.52 9.81
CA GLY A 35 -20.41 9.44 9.36
C GLY A 35 -20.65 9.93 7.96
N ILE A 36 -21.63 9.30 7.34
CA ILE A 36 -22.13 9.60 6.00
C ILE A 36 -23.59 10.05 6.13
N SER A 37 -23.97 11.08 5.39
CA SER A 37 -25.36 11.52 5.35
C SER A 37 -26.23 10.51 4.62
N LEU A 38 -27.17 9.90 5.32
CA LEU A 38 -28.14 8.94 4.79
C LEU A 38 -29.53 9.57 4.58
N GLY A 39 -29.57 10.84 4.20
CA GLY A 39 -30.80 11.56 3.94
C GLY A 39 -31.66 11.71 5.22
N LYS A 40 -32.87 11.14 5.24
CA LYS A 40 -33.79 11.23 6.40
C LYS A 40 -33.25 10.60 7.69
N GLN A 41 -32.27 9.71 7.60
CA GLN A 41 -31.61 9.10 8.79
C GLN A 41 -30.52 9.97 9.40
N GLY A 42 -30.20 11.13 8.78
CA GLY A 42 -29.12 12.01 9.24
C GLY A 42 -27.73 11.47 8.93
N THR A 43 -26.74 11.92 9.67
CA THR A 43 -25.35 11.46 9.55
C THR A 43 -25.12 10.25 10.43
N VAL A 44 -24.66 9.16 9.83
CA VAL A 44 -24.49 7.85 10.49
C VAL A 44 -23.08 7.32 10.26
N GLY A 45 -22.39 6.97 11.35
CA GLY A 45 -21.14 6.21 11.29
C GLY A 45 -21.42 4.80 10.77
N LEU A 46 -20.74 4.41 9.70
CA LEU A 46 -20.96 3.13 9.02
C LEU A 46 -20.06 2.00 9.51
N ILE A 47 -18.96 2.32 10.15
CA ILE A 47 -18.00 1.34 10.69
C ILE A 47 -17.64 1.70 12.14
N THR A 48 -17.12 0.72 12.89
CA THR A 48 -16.50 0.92 14.21
C THR A 48 -15.17 1.67 14.07
N TYR A 49 -14.58 2.07 15.19
CA TYR A 49 -13.32 2.81 15.18
C TYR A 49 -12.21 2.07 14.46
N MET A 50 -11.59 2.74 13.48
CA MET A 50 -10.67 2.11 12.53
C MET A 50 -9.22 2.01 12.99
N ARG A 51 -8.87 2.56 14.15
CA ARG A 51 -7.53 2.42 14.73
C ARG A 51 -7.58 1.45 15.89
N THR A 52 -7.50 0.17 15.57
CA THR A 52 -7.60 -0.91 16.54
C THR A 52 -6.77 -2.12 16.06
N ASP A 53 -6.18 -2.84 16.98
CA ASP A 53 -5.54 -4.13 16.79
C ASP A 53 -6.38 -5.28 17.39
N SER A 54 -7.51 -4.94 18.04
CA SER A 54 -8.47 -5.89 18.56
C SER A 54 -9.20 -6.64 17.43
N LYS A 55 -9.41 -7.94 17.64
CA LYS A 55 -10.25 -8.82 16.81
C LYS A 55 -11.59 -9.13 17.49
N ARG A 56 -11.84 -8.54 18.66
CA ARG A 56 -13.05 -8.74 19.43
C ARG A 56 -14.24 -8.10 18.73
N THR A 57 -15.38 -8.74 18.78
CA THR A 57 -16.67 -8.21 18.31
C THR A 57 -17.69 -8.31 19.43
N SER A 58 -18.58 -7.33 19.56
CA SER A 58 -19.60 -7.37 20.61
C SER A 58 -20.60 -8.51 20.37
N PRO A 59 -21.13 -9.11 21.44
CA PRO A 59 -22.17 -10.15 21.32
C PRO A 59 -23.40 -9.67 20.54
N VAL A 60 -23.76 -8.40 20.66
CA VAL A 60 -24.88 -7.79 19.92
C VAL A 60 -24.63 -7.84 18.41
N ALA A 61 -23.42 -7.47 17.97
CA ALA A 61 -23.06 -7.51 16.56
C ALA A 61 -23.00 -8.94 16.01
N GLN A 62 -22.53 -9.91 16.81
CA GLN A 62 -22.52 -11.33 16.43
C GLN A 62 -23.94 -11.88 16.29
N GLN A 63 -24.85 -11.53 17.21
CA GLN A 63 -26.26 -11.93 17.13
C GLN A 63 -26.95 -11.33 15.92
N GLU A 64 -26.70 -10.03 15.62
CA GLU A 64 -27.23 -9.38 14.42
C GLU A 64 -26.72 -10.07 13.15
N ALA A 65 -25.43 -10.37 13.08
CA ALA A 65 -24.84 -11.07 11.93
C ALA A 65 -25.41 -12.48 11.77
N SER A 66 -25.55 -13.23 12.86
CA SER A 66 -26.16 -14.57 12.85
C SER A 66 -27.59 -14.51 12.32
N LYS A 67 -28.42 -13.58 12.82
CA LYS A 67 -29.80 -13.39 12.36
C LYS A 67 -29.83 -13.06 10.86
N PHE A 68 -29.00 -12.10 10.43
CA PHE A 68 -28.90 -11.70 9.02
C PHE A 68 -28.51 -12.89 8.12
N LEU A 69 -27.59 -13.74 8.58
CA LEU A 69 -27.15 -14.94 7.84
C LEU A 69 -28.29 -15.94 7.68
N HIS A 70 -29.08 -16.21 8.75
CA HIS A 70 -30.23 -17.10 8.67
C HIS A 70 -31.29 -16.57 7.68
N GLU A 71 -31.56 -15.27 7.69
CA GLU A 71 -32.56 -14.63 6.83
C GLU A 71 -32.18 -14.61 5.35
N ASN A 72 -30.89 -14.43 5.03
CA ASN A 72 -30.43 -14.13 3.67
C ASN A 72 -29.61 -15.25 3.00
N TYR A 73 -29.02 -16.17 3.78
CA TYR A 73 -28.11 -17.21 3.25
C TYR A 73 -28.54 -18.64 3.62
N GLY A 74 -29.27 -18.81 4.72
CA GLY A 74 -29.67 -20.10 5.25
C GLY A 74 -28.89 -20.49 6.52
N ALA A 75 -29.50 -21.35 7.32
CA ALA A 75 -28.96 -21.75 8.63
C ALA A 75 -27.60 -22.47 8.53
N GLU A 76 -27.32 -23.17 7.44
CA GLU A 76 -26.07 -23.88 7.20
C GLU A 76 -24.87 -22.94 7.00
N PHE A 77 -25.10 -21.66 6.63
CA PHE A 77 -24.06 -20.66 6.48
C PHE A 77 -23.71 -19.92 7.78
N ALA A 78 -24.59 -19.92 8.78
CA ALA A 78 -24.32 -19.31 10.07
C ALA A 78 -23.47 -20.24 10.96
N ALA A 79 -22.46 -19.69 11.62
CA ALA A 79 -21.67 -20.48 12.57
C ALA A 79 -22.58 -20.94 13.75
N LYS A 80 -22.51 -22.24 14.11
CA LYS A 80 -23.30 -22.81 15.19
C LYS A 80 -22.99 -22.20 16.56
N ASN A 81 -21.73 -21.84 16.77
CA ASN A 81 -21.25 -21.22 18.02
C ASN A 81 -20.63 -19.86 17.70
N GLN A 82 -20.74 -18.94 18.64
CA GLN A 82 -20.07 -17.63 18.57
C GLN A 82 -18.56 -17.85 18.42
N ARG A 83 -17.95 -17.13 17.50
CA ARG A 83 -16.52 -17.24 17.24
C ARG A 83 -15.75 -16.25 18.09
N HIS A 84 -14.74 -16.74 18.76
CA HIS A 84 -13.77 -15.94 19.49
C HIS A 84 -12.42 -16.01 18.76
N PHE A 85 -11.90 -14.86 18.37
CA PHE A 85 -10.57 -14.77 17.76
C PHE A 85 -9.60 -14.28 18.83
N LYS A 86 -8.52 -15.03 19.08
CA LYS A 86 -7.48 -14.62 20.03
C LYS A 86 -6.88 -13.29 19.59
N ASN A 87 -6.85 -12.32 20.49
CA ASN A 87 -6.04 -11.12 20.36
C ASN A 87 -4.55 -11.50 20.57
N GLN A 88 -3.64 -10.66 20.14
CA GLN A 88 -2.26 -10.69 20.63
C GLN A 88 -2.26 -10.27 22.11
N GLU A 89 -1.30 -10.76 22.89
CA GLU A 89 -1.26 -10.54 24.35
C GLU A 89 -1.20 -9.04 24.71
N ASP A 90 -0.64 -8.19 23.81
CA ASP A 90 -0.50 -6.75 23.99
C ASP A 90 -1.61 -5.93 23.28
N ALA A 91 -2.72 -6.55 22.86
CA ALA A 91 -3.80 -5.81 22.20
C ALA A 91 -4.62 -5.03 23.25
N GLN A 92 -4.72 -3.72 23.07
CA GLN A 92 -5.63 -2.89 23.88
C GLN A 92 -7.07 -3.36 23.71
N ASP A 93 -7.60 -3.99 24.75
CA ASP A 93 -8.93 -4.63 24.76
C ASP A 93 -10.11 -3.64 24.79
N ALA A 94 -9.82 -2.32 24.89
CA ALA A 94 -10.84 -1.28 24.96
C ALA A 94 -11.65 -1.12 23.65
N HIS A 95 -11.07 -1.48 22.50
CA HIS A 95 -11.72 -1.31 21.19
C HIS A 95 -12.23 -2.64 20.63
N GLU A 96 -13.22 -2.53 19.74
CA GLU A 96 -13.65 -3.65 18.90
C GLU A 96 -12.83 -3.73 17.59
N ALA A 97 -12.96 -4.87 16.91
CA ALA A 97 -12.51 -5.02 15.52
C ALA A 97 -13.24 -4.04 14.58
N ILE A 98 -12.66 -3.79 13.42
CA ILE A 98 -13.28 -2.95 12.38
C ILE A 98 -14.39 -3.76 11.72
N ARG A 99 -15.64 -3.32 11.89
CA ARG A 99 -16.84 -3.94 11.35
C ARG A 99 -17.88 -2.90 10.96
N PRO A 100 -18.90 -3.24 10.16
CA PRO A 100 -20.05 -2.36 9.96
C PRO A 100 -20.79 -2.12 11.29
N THR A 101 -21.35 -0.94 11.47
CA THR A 101 -22.18 -0.63 12.64
C THR A 101 -23.50 -1.41 12.65
N SER A 102 -23.98 -1.83 11.47
CA SER A 102 -25.06 -2.80 11.28
C SER A 102 -24.89 -3.57 9.98
N VAL A 103 -25.08 -4.90 10.01
CA VAL A 103 -25.00 -5.74 8.81
C VAL A 103 -26.18 -5.54 7.87
N TYR A 104 -27.30 -5.02 8.37
CA TYR A 104 -28.47 -4.70 7.55
C TYR A 104 -28.26 -3.48 6.63
N ARG A 105 -27.22 -2.66 6.90
CA ARG A 105 -26.71 -1.68 5.94
C ARG A 105 -25.84 -2.36 4.91
N THR A 106 -26.45 -3.12 4.01
CA THR A 106 -25.70 -3.85 2.98
C THR A 106 -24.97 -2.89 2.05
N PRO A 107 -23.83 -3.28 1.46
CA PRO A 107 -23.13 -2.43 0.49
C PRO A 107 -24.05 -1.96 -0.64
N GLU A 108 -24.94 -2.82 -1.11
CA GLU A 108 -25.89 -2.53 -2.18
C GLU A 108 -26.88 -1.41 -1.81
N SER A 109 -27.36 -1.40 -0.55
CA SER A 109 -28.28 -0.35 -0.07
C SER A 109 -27.62 1.03 0.07
N LEU A 110 -26.29 1.08 0.13
CA LEU A 110 -25.51 2.30 0.26
C LEU A 110 -24.83 2.76 -1.02
N LYS A 111 -25.06 2.06 -2.13
CA LYS A 111 -24.36 2.27 -3.41
C LYS A 111 -24.52 3.69 -3.96
N ASP A 112 -25.71 4.26 -3.84
CA ASP A 112 -26.02 5.58 -4.39
C ASP A 112 -25.61 6.74 -3.45
N VAL A 113 -25.31 6.41 -2.20
CA VAL A 113 -24.92 7.40 -1.17
C VAL A 113 -23.40 7.49 -1.01
N LEU A 114 -22.72 6.37 -1.17
CA LEU A 114 -21.27 6.29 -1.02
C LEU A 114 -20.53 6.64 -2.32
N THR A 115 -19.42 7.37 -2.18
CA THR A 115 -18.49 7.48 -3.32
C THR A 115 -17.98 6.08 -3.70
N LYS A 116 -17.53 5.92 -4.93
CA LYS A 116 -17.00 4.65 -5.42
C LYS A 116 -15.91 4.06 -4.54
N GLU A 117 -15.05 4.90 -3.97
CA GLU A 117 -13.95 4.48 -3.10
C GLU A 117 -14.46 4.09 -1.72
N GLN A 118 -15.38 4.86 -1.15
CA GLN A 118 -16.05 4.53 0.11
C GLN A 118 -16.83 3.22 0.01
N TYR A 119 -17.60 3.04 -1.08
CA TYR A 119 -18.34 1.81 -1.34
C TYR A 119 -17.43 0.58 -1.39
N ARG A 120 -16.31 0.66 -2.12
CA ARG A 120 -15.37 -0.47 -2.24
C ARG A 120 -14.74 -0.85 -0.90
N LEU A 121 -14.33 0.14 -0.10
CA LEU A 121 -13.76 -0.12 1.22
C LEU A 121 -14.83 -0.63 2.20
N TYR A 122 -16.01 -0.02 2.21
CA TYR A 122 -17.12 -0.47 3.04
C TYR A 122 -17.53 -1.91 2.72
N LYS A 123 -17.67 -2.24 1.43
CA LYS A 123 -17.95 -3.61 0.97
C LYS A 123 -16.90 -4.60 1.45
N LEU A 124 -15.62 -4.23 1.40
CA LEU A 124 -14.52 -5.07 1.89
C LEU A 124 -14.65 -5.34 3.40
N ILE A 125 -14.94 -4.30 4.20
CA ILE A 125 -15.11 -4.39 5.65
C ILE A 125 -16.35 -5.23 5.99
N TRP A 126 -17.47 -4.92 5.36
CA TRP A 126 -18.74 -5.62 5.55
C TRP A 126 -18.63 -7.12 5.22
N SER A 127 -18.09 -7.44 4.05
CA SER A 127 -17.92 -8.82 3.61
C SER A 127 -16.97 -9.60 4.52
N ARG A 128 -15.90 -8.96 5.02
CA ARG A 128 -14.94 -9.61 5.92
C ARG A 128 -15.57 -9.92 7.28
N PHE A 129 -16.31 -8.97 7.85
CA PHE A 129 -17.01 -9.18 9.11
C PHE A 129 -18.07 -10.29 8.98
N LEU A 130 -18.94 -10.21 7.97
CA LEU A 130 -19.97 -11.22 7.79
C LEU A 130 -19.35 -12.62 7.58
N ALA A 131 -18.31 -12.72 6.75
CA ALA A 131 -17.58 -13.96 6.53
C ALA A 131 -16.97 -14.54 7.83
N SER A 132 -16.54 -13.69 8.76
CA SER A 132 -15.98 -14.14 10.03
C SER A 132 -16.99 -14.87 10.91
N GLU A 133 -18.28 -14.59 10.74
CA GLU A 133 -19.40 -15.21 11.46
C GLU A 133 -20.02 -16.40 10.70
N MET A 134 -19.51 -16.72 9.49
CA MET A 134 -20.00 -17.81 8.66
C MET A 134 -19.29 -19.14 8.94
N THR A 135 -19.93 -20.24 8.54
CA THR A 135 -19.32 -21.58 8.54
C THR A 135 -18.14 -21.66 7.57
N PRO A 136 -17.13 -22.51 7.85
CA PRO A 136 -16.02 -22.76 6.91
C PRO A 136 -16.49 -23.28 5.57
N ALA A 137 -15.73 -22.98 4.51
CA ALA A 137 -15.82 -23.72 3.26
C ALA A 137 -15.29 -25.16 3.46
N VAL A 138 -15.90 -26.09 2.75
CA VAL A 138 -15.51 -27.51 2.79
C VAL A 138 -15.07 -27.93 1.40
N TYR A 139 -13.91 -28.59 1.33
CA TYR A 139 -13.34 -29.10 0.10
C TYR A 139 -13.09 -30.59 0.21
N ASP A 140 -13.44 -31.34 -0.82
CA ASP A 140 -12.95 -32.69 -1.02
C ASP A 140 -11.58 -32.59 -1.71
N THR A 141 -10.54 -33.14 -1.11
CA THR A 141 -9.17 -33.10 -1.63
C THR A 141 -8.75 -34.50 -2.11
N VAL A 142 -8.20 -34.55 -3.30
CA VAL A 142 -7.65 -35.76 -3.90
C VAL A 142 -6.17 -35.59 -4.12
N ARG A 143 -5.39 -36.59 -3.74
CA ARG A 143 -3.97 -36.69 -4.03
C ARG A 143 -3.73 -37.96 -4.83
N ALA A 144 -3.14 -37.84 -6.00
CA ALA A 144 -2.75 -38.98 -6.81
C ALA A 144 -1.22 -39.05 -6.93
N ASP A 145 -0.66 -40.20 -6.65
CA ASP A 145 0.75 -40.52 -6.81
C ASP A 145 0.89 -41.48 -8.04
N ILE A 146 1.48 -40.99 -9.12
CA ILE A 146 1.69 -41.73 -10.35
C ILE A 146 3.13 -42.24 -10.32
N VAL A 147 3.29 -43.57 -10.34
CA VAL A 147 4.60 -44.20 -10.22
C VAL A 147 5.04 -44.76 -11.56
N GLN A 148 6.24 -44.38 -12.01
CA GLN A 148 6.86 -44.94 -13.20
C GLN A 148 8.36 -45.13 -12.96
N ASN A 149 8.85 -46.34 -13.11
CA ASN A 149 10.28 -46.71 -12.96
C ASN A 149 10.92 -46.21 -11.65
N GLY A 150 10.17 -46.29 -10.54
CA GLY A 150 10.63 -45.83 -9.23
C GLY A 150 10.55 -44.32 -9.00
N VAL A 151 10.11 -43.53 -9.97
CA VAL A 151 9.88 -42.10 -9.85
C VAL A 151 8.41 -41.83 -9.57
N ILE A 152 8.14 -40.98 -8.57
CA ILE A 152 6.78 -40.62 -8.15
C ILE A 152 6.45 -39.20 -8.66
N PHE A 153 5.41 -39.08 -9.47
CA PHE A 153 4.80 -37.82 -9.87
C PHE A 153 3.55 -37.60 -9.06
N ARG A 154 3.57 -36.58 -8.19
CA ARG A 154 2.44 -36.27 -7.30
C ARG A 154 1.64 -35.12 -7.83
N THR A 155 0.31 -35.27 -7.88
CA THR A 155 -0.64 -34.20 -8.14
C THR A 155 -1.69 -34.14 -7.03
N THR A 156 -2.17 -32.93 -6.76
CA THR A 156 -3.25 -32.70 -5.79
C THR A 156 -4.33 -31.86 -6.42
N GLY A 157 -5.57 -32.25 -6.22
CA GLY A 157 -6.73 -31.49 -6.64
C GLY A 157 -7.68 -31.23 -5.46
N SER A 158 -8.52 -30.21 -5.62
CA SER A 158 -9.57 -29.94 -4.64
C SER A 158 -10.85 -29.53 -5.36
N LYS A 159 -11.97 -30.06 -4.88
CA LYS A 159 -13.31 -29.71 -5.35
C LYS A 159 -14.12 -29.12 -4.21
N MET A 160 -14.70 -27.93 -4.42
CA MET A 160 -15.52 -27.30 -3.40
C MET A 160 -16.81 -28.10 -3.20
N LYS A 161 -17.03 -28.60 -1.98
CA LYS A 161 -18.25 -29.31 -1.57
C LYS A 161 -19.29 -28.38 -0.96
N PHE A 162 -18.84 -27.41 -0.18
CA PHE A 162 -19.67 -26.38 0.44
C PHE A 162 -18.95 -25.05 0.46
N ALA A 163 -19.60 -24.00 -0.05
CA ALA A 163 -18.97 -22.71 -0.21
C ALA A 163 -18.68 -21.98 1.12
N GLY A 164 -19.53 -22.17 2.16
CA GLY A 164 -19.37 -21.52 3.43
C GLY A 164 -19.14 -20.01 3.27
N PHE A 165 -18.17 -19.46 4.00
CA PHE A 165 -17.83 -18.03 4.01
C PHE A 165 -17.36 -17.49 2.65
N THR A 166 -16.89 -18.35 1.72
CA THR A 166 -16.40 -17.90 0.42
C THR A 166 -17.51 -17.32 -0.46
N LYS A 167 -18.78 -17.61 -0.13
CA LYS A 167 -19.94 -17.02 -0.80
C LYS A 167 -20.02 -15.49 -0.65
N VAL A 168 -19.45 -14.95 0.43
CA VAL A 168 -19.44 -13.51 0.75
C VAL A 168 -18.07 -12.89 0.61
N TYR A 169 -17.02 -13.65 0.96
CA TYR A 169 -15.65 -13.19 0.96
C TYR A 169 -14.76 -14.18 0.22
N ASP A 170 -14.60 -13.97 -1.07
CA ASP A 170 -13.83 -14.84 -1.95
C ASP A 170 -12.32 -14.77 -1.63
N ASN A 171 -11.70 -15.93 -1.42
CA ASN A 171 -10.27 -16.11 -1.32
C ASN A 171 -9.68 -16.27 -2.74
N GLN A 172 -9.37 -15.16 -3.41
CA GLN A 172 -8.82 -15.14 -4.79
C GLN A 172 -7.53 -15.97 -5.00
N GLN A 173 -7.06 -16.72 -4.01
CA GLN A 173 -5.78 -17.45 -4.04
C GLN A 173 -5.88 -18.93 -4.37
N GLU A 174 -7.05 -19.54 -4.32
CA GLU A 174 -7.18 -20.96 -4.62
C GLU A 174 -7.70 -21.17 -6.04
N LYS A 175 -6.78 -21.42 -6.96
CA LYS A 175 -7.15 -22.07 -8.22
C LYS A 175 -7.49 -23.53 -7.84
N ASN A 176 -8.78 -23.81 -7.73
CA ASN A 176 -9.22 -25.21 -7.60
C ASN A 176 -8.76 -25.96 -8.85
N VAL A 177 -7.81 -26.87 -8.67
CA VAL A 177 -7.43 -27.81 -9.72
C VAL A 177 -8.33 -29.03 -9.54
N GLU A 178 -9.31 -29.19 -10.42
CA GLU A 178 -10.11 -30.40 -10.47
C GLU A 178 -9.32 -31.48 -11.19
N LEU A 179 -9.07 -32.61 -10.50
CA LEU A 179 -8.51 -33.79 -11.12
C LEU A 179 -9.66 -34.63 -11.68
N PRO A 180 -9.42 -35.39 -12.78
CA PRO A 180 -10.37 -36.40 -13.23
C PRO A 180 -10.57 -37.46 -12.15
N ASP A 181 -11.64 -38.23 -12.24
CA ASP A 181 -11.88 -39.35 -11.37
C ASP A 181 -10.80 -40.42 -11.63
N LEU A 182 -9.86 -40.56 -10.69
CA LEU A 182 -8.74 -41.50 -10.74
C LEU A 182 -8.96 -42.58 -9.70
N GLN A 183 -8.73 -43.84 -10.11
CA GLN A 183 -8.76 -45.00 -9.23
C GLN A 183 -7.37 -45.64 -9.10
N GLU A 184 -7.14 -46.34 -8.01
CA GLU A 184 -5.90 -47.08 -7.80
C GLU A 184 -5.73 -48.14 -8.90
N GLY A 185 -4.58 -48.12 -9.57
CA GLY A 185 -4.27 -49.02 -10.69
C GLY A 185 -4.57 -48.44 -12.09
N ASP A 186 -5.16 -47.25 -12.17
CA ASP A 186 -5.38 -46.60 -13.46
C ASP A 186 -4.06 -46.38 -14.21
N GLN A 187 -4.09 -46.68 -15.52
CA GLN A 187 -2.96 -46.40 -16.40
C GLN A 187 -3.06 -45.03 -17.01
N VAL A 188 -2.09 -44.14 -16.71
CA VAL A 188 -2.02 -42.81 -17.24
C VAL A 188 -0.84 -42.69 -18.22
N LYS A 189 -1.06 -41.95 -19.33
CA LYS A 189 -0.04 -41.72 -20.35
C LYS A 189 0.51 -40.31 -20.20
N MET A 190 1.83 -40.22 -20.01
CA MET A 190 2.53 -38.93 -20.02
C MET A 190 2.53 -38.37 -21.46
N THR A 191 1.89 -37.22 -21.67
CA THR A 191 1.82 -36.54 -22.99
C THR A 191 2.91 -35.51 -23.17
N LYS A 192 3.35 -34.87 -22.08
CA LYS A 192 4.39 -33.85 -22.07
C LYS A 192 5.07 -33.79 -20.70
N SER A 193 6.36 -33.61 -20.67
CA SER A 193 7.13 -33.23 -19.48
C SER A 193 7.77 -31.85 -19.70
N ASP A 194 7.81 -31.05 -18.66
CA ASP A 194 8.48 -29.77 -18.64
C ASP A 194 9.26 -29.65 -17.34
N ASN A 195 10.50 -29.16 -17.43
CA ASN A 195 11.35 -28.94 -16.28
C ASN A 195 11.61 -27.44 -16.13
N LYS A 196 11.46 -26.93 -14.92
CA LYS A 196 11.75 -25.54 -14.58
C LYS A 196 12.77 -25.49 -13.46
N GLN A 197 13.85 -24.76 -13.72
CA GLN A 197 14.81 -24.47 -12.67
C GLN A 197 14.28 -23.31 -11.81
N HIS A 198 14.29 -23.51 -10.49
CA HIS A 198 13.95 -22.49 -9.53
C HIS A 198 15.15 -22.22 -8.62
N PHE A 199 15.33 -20.94 -8.30
CA PHE A 199 16.32 -20.50 -7.33
C PHE A 199 15.63 -19.96 -6.09
N THR A 200 16.23 -20.15 -4.93
CA THR A 200 15.79 -19.46 -3.72
C THR A 200 16.02 -17.96 -3.89
N LEU A 201 15.04 -17.18 -3.56
CA LEU A 201 15.13 -15.72 -3.57
C LEU A 201 15.32 -15.21 -2.14
N PRO A 202 16.01 -14.07 -1.95
CA PRO A 202 16.05 -13.42 -0.64
C PRO A 202 14.63 -13.05 -0.17
N PRO A 203 14.43 -12.80 1.13
CA PRO A 203 13.15 -12.32 1.64
C PRO A 203 12.65 -11.10 0.86
N ALA A 204 11.34 -11.02 0.66
CA ALA A 204 10.75 -9.88 -0.02
C ALA A 204 10.99 -8.59 0.78
N ARG A 205 11.25 -7.48 0.09
CA ARG A 205 11.38 -6.17 0.72
C ARG A 205 10.06 -5.75 1.38
N TYR A 206 10.17 -4.93 2.42
CA TYR A 206 9.00 -4.32 3.06
C TYR A 206 8.20 -3.49 2.07
N THR A 207 6.90 -3.44 2.27
CA THR A 207 5.95 -2.62 1.52
C THR A 207 5.24 -1.66 2.48
N GLU A 208 4.52 -0.68 1.97
CA GLU A 208 3.69 0.21 2.80
C GLU A 208 2.66 -0.54 3.66
N ALA A 209 2.36 -1.80 3.32
CA ALA A 209 1.40 -2.64 4.05
C ALA A 209 2.06 -3.57 5.09
N SER A 210 3.39 -3.51 5.26
CA SER A 210 4.17 -4.44 6.09
C SER A 210 4.50 -3.85 7.46
N GLY A 211 3.54 -3.51 8.32
CA GLY A 211 3.88 -2.94 9.62
C GLY A 211 2.77 -2.82 10.64
N ARG A 212 3.09 -2.43 11.86
CA ARG A 212 2.14 -2.20 12.95
C ARG A 212 1.23 -0.99 12.65
N PRO A 213 -0.06 -1.06 13.02
CA PRO A 213 -1.13 -0.28 12.40
C PRO A 213 -1.15 1.22 12.71
N SER A 214 -0.95 1.63 13.93
CA SER A 214 -1.26 3.00 14.38
C SER A 214 -0.16 4.00 14.11
N THR A 215 1.11 3.58 14.20
CA THR A 215 2.30 4.44 14.05
C THR A 215 3.01 4.26 12.72
N TYR A 216 2.74 3.17 12.00
CA TYR A 216 3.46 2.81 10.78
C TYR A 216 3.25 3.81 9.63
N VAL A 217 2.02 4.28 9.42
CA VAL A 217 1.72 5.24 8.34
C VAL A 217 2.45 6.56 8.52
N PRO A 218 2.38 7.21 9.68
CA PRO A 218 3.15 8.43 9.93
C PRO A 218 4.66 8.21 9.81
N THR A 219 5.16 7.06 10.27
CA THR A 219 6.58 6.71 10.19
C THR A 219 7.03 6.56 8.75
N ILE A 220 6.34 5.76 7.95
CA ILE A 220 6.65 5.57 6.52
C ILE A 220 6.55 6.90 5.75
N ASP A 221 5.52 7.71 5.98
CA ASP A 221 5.40 9.05 5.36
C ASP A 221 6.59 9.95 5.76
N THR A 222 7.05 9.85 7.00
CA THR A 222 8.18 10.64 7.50
C THR A 222 9.50 10.20 6.86
N ILE A 223 9.82 8.91 6.84
CA ILE A 223 11.08 8.42 6.25
C ILE A 223 11.11 8.63 4.72
N GLN A 224 9.98 8.52 4.03
CA GLN A 224 9.87 8.88 2.61
C GLN A 224 10.04 10.38 2.39
N ARG A 225 9.41 11.22 3.21
CA ARG A 225 9.51 12.68 3.12
C ARG A 225 10.93 13.18 3.41
N ARG A 226 11.65 12.49 4.28
CA ARG A 226 13.06 12.77 4.59
C ARG A 226 14.04 12.15 3.58
N TYR A 227 13.53 11.44 2.56
CA TYR A 227 14.34 10.73 1.56
C TYR A 227 15.27 9.65 2.13
N TYR A 228 14.96 9.08 3.29
CA TYR A 228 15.70 7.93 3.80
C TYR A 228 15.35 6.67 3.01
N VAL A 229 14.12 6.58 2.51
CA VAL A 229 13.65 5.51 1.64
C VAL A 229 12.92 6.06 0.42
N LYS A 230 12.89 5.27 -0.64
CA LYS A 230 12.07 5.50 -1.84
C LYS A 230 11.22 4.28 -2.15
N LEU A 231 10.15 4.48 -2.91
CA LEU A 231 9.34 3.37 -3.43
C LEU A 231 9.90 2.92 -4.78
N ASP A 232 10.13 1.62 -4.91
CA ASP A 232 10.35 0.93 -6.17
C ASP A 232 9.16 -0.02 -6.40
N GLY A 233 8.24 0.39 -7.28
CA GLY A 233 6.93 -0.24 -7.40
C GLY A 233 6.14 -0.18 -6.09
N ARG A 234 6.00 -1.32 -5.43
CA ARG A 234 5.37 -1.47 -4.11
C ARG A 234 6.37 -1.61 -2.96
N SER A 235 7.63 -1.85 -3.28
CA SER A 235 8.69 -2.12 -2.32
C SER A 235 9.29 -0.83 -1.78
N ILE A 236 9.63 -0.82 -0.49
CA ILE A 236 10.39 0.24 0.15
C ILE A 236 11.87 -0.12 0.00
N VAL A 237 12.66 0.80 -0.56
CA VAL A 237 14.09 0.64 -0.81
C VAL A 237 14.83 1.77 -0.13
N PRO A 238 15.90 1.49 0.64
CA PRO A 238 16.72 2.54 1.23
C PRO A 238 17.37 3.40 0.13
N THR A 239 17.69 4.63 0.48
CA THR A 239 18.53 5.52 -0.32
C THR A 239 19.92 5.58 0.29
N GLU A 240 20.90 6.08 -0.44
CA GLU A 240 22.23 6.32 0.11
C GLU A 240 22.21 7.18 1.39
N LEU A 241 21.37 8.23 1.42
CA LEU A 241 21.16 9.02 2.63
C LEU A 241 20.55 8.18 3.76
N GLY A 242 19.61 7.29 3.45
CA GLY A 242 19.01 6.40 4.43
C GLY A 242 20.02 5.44 5.03
N GLU A 243 20.84 4.81 4.21
CA GLU A 243 21.90 3.89 4.64
C GLU A 243 22.94 4.60 5.53
N ILE A 244 23.37 5.83 5.19
CA ILE A 244 24.28 6.61 6.00
C ILE A 244 23.66 6.95 7.36
N VAL A 245 22.38 7.38 7.39
CA VAL A 245 21.70 7.74 8.64
C VAL A 245 21.50 6.50 9.51
N ASP A 246 21.13 5.36 8.91
CA ASP A 246 20.96 4.09 9.59
C ASP A 246 22.26 3.65 10.28
N THR A 247 23.37 3.62 9.52
CA THR A 247 24.71 3.31 10.07
C THR A 247 25.09 4.23 11.23
N LEU A 248 24.87 5.55 11.11
CA LEU A 248 25.17 6.49 12.18
C LEU A 248 24.30 6.26 13.43
N VAL A 249 23.01 5.93 13.23
CA VAL A 249 22.12 5.66 14.37
C VAL A 249 22.50 4.35 15.05
N GLU A 250 22.82 3.29 14.30
CA GLU A 250 23.28 2.01 14.87
C GLU A 250 24.61 2.16 15.63
N GLU A 251 25.54 2.98 15.13
CA GLU A 251 26.87 3.18 15.75
C GLU A 251 26.83 4.05 17.02
N PHE A 252 26.05 5.13 16.99
CA PHE A 252 26.05 6.12 18.07
C PHE A 252 24.89 6.00 19.05
N PHE A 253 23.80 5.33 18.65
CA PHE A 253 22.57 5.16 19.44
C PHE A 253 22.07 3.70 19.40
N PRO A 254 22.93 2.72 19.76
CA PRO A 254 22.61 1.29 19.63
C PRO A 254 21.37 0.88 20.43
N ASP A 255 21.15 1.50 21.60
CA ASP A 255 20.01 1.19 22.44
C ASP A 255 18.68 1.59 21.76
N ILE A 256 18.64 2.79 21.16
CA ILE A 256 17.45 3.29 20.42
C ILE A 256 17.23 2.52 19.12
N ALA A 257 18.32 2.10 18.45
CA ALA A 257 18.26 1.30 17.22
C ALA A 257 17.82 -0.13 17.47
N ASN A 258 17.84 -0.61 18.72
CA ASN A 258 17.44 -1.96 19.09
C ASN A 258 15.93 -2.18 18.85
N VAL A 259 15.60 -3.29 18.20
CA VAL A 259 14.20 -3.66 17.84
C VAL A 259 13.35 -3.82 19.10
N ASP A 260 13.91 -4.32 20.19
CA ASP A 260 13.19 -4.59 21.44
C ASP A 260 13.05 -3.36 22.34
N TYR A 261 13.75 -2.26 22.03
CA TYR A 261 13.79 -1.07 22.86
C TYR A 261 12.41 -0.44 23.07
N THR A 262 11.65 -0.24 21.98
CA THR A 262 10.31 0.35 22.06
C THR A 262 9.36 -0.54 22.87
N ALA A 263 9.43 -1.86 22.68
CA ALA A 263 8.60 -2.79 23.43
C ALA A 263 8.93 -2.77 24.94
N HIS A 264 10.23 -2.67 25.27
CA HIS A 264 10.65 -2.53 26.67
C HIS A 264 10.13 -1.26 27.30
N LEU A 265 10.24 -0.11 26.61
CA LEU A 265 9.72 1.17 27.10
C LEU A 265 8.19 1.17 27.25
N GLU A 266 7.45 0.54 26.30
CA GLU A 266 6.00 0.37 26.41
C GLU A 266 5.62 -0.43 27.67
N ASN A 267 6.32 -1.55 27.96
CA ASN A 267 6.09 -2.34 29.17
C ASN A 267 6.36 -1.55 30.45
N GLU A 268 7.39 -0.71 30.46
CA GLU A 268 7.68 0.14 31.61
C GLU A 268 6.62 1.22 31.84
N LEU A 269 6.05 1.75 30.75
CA LEU A 269 4.91 2.70 30.84
C LEU A 269 3.64 2.03 31.37
N ASP A 270 3.40 0.76 31.00
CA ASP A 270 2.30 -0.03 31.56
C ASP A 270 2.51 -0.26 33.06
N GLU A 271 3.74 -0.52 33.51
CA GLU A 271 4.07 -0.59 34.95
C GLU A 271 3.84 0.73 35.69
N VAL A 272 4.03 1.87 35.01
CA VAL A 272 3.68 3.19 35.58
C VAL A 272 2.17 3.35 35.67
N GLU A 273 1.41 2.93 34.66
CA GLU A 273 -0.07 2.94 34.68
C GLU A 273 -0.62 2.08 35.80
N ASP A 274 -0.04 0.90 36.04
CA ASP A 274 -0.37 0.00 37.14
C ASP A 274 0.08 0.53 38.54
N GLY A 275 0.78 1.64 38.59
CA GLY A 275 1.31 2.20 39.85
C GLY A 275 2.50 1.44 40.43
N LYS A 276 3.12 0.54 39.66
CA LYS A 276 4.30 -0.27 40.08
C LYS A 276 5.60 0.49 39.98
N LYS A 277 5.71 1.43 39.02
CA LYS A 277 6.87 2.30 38.80
C LYS A 277 6.49 3.77 38.86
N GLN A 278 7.47 4.59 39.20
CA GLN A 278 7.37 6.06 39.13
C GLN A 278 7.85 6.52 37.75
N TRP A 279 7.04 7.29 37.05
CA TRP A 279 7.36 7.77 35.68
C TRP A 279 8.69 8.54 35.61
N VAL A 280 9.06 9.26 36.71
CA VAL A 280 10.30 10.02 36.76
C VAL A 280 11.53 9.10 36.66
N ASN A 281 11.47 7.92 37.30
CA ASN A 281 12.55 6.94 37.24
C ASN A 281 12.70 6.37 35.83
N VAL A 282 11.58 6.03 35.18
CA VAL A 282 11.58 5.54 33.80
C VAL A 282 12.19 6.56 32.84
N VAL A 283 11.83 7.84 33.00
CA VAL A 283 12.42 8.91 32.17
C VAL A 283 13.90 9.11 32.45
N ASP A 284 14.34 9.04 33.72
CA ASP A 284 15.75 9.21 34.07
C ASP A 284 16.59 8.00 33.58
N GLU A 285 16.14 6.78 33.75
CA GLU A 285 16.77 5.55 33.24
C GLU A 285 16.99 5.61 31.72
N TYR A 286 16.06 6.22 30.98
CA TYR A 286 16.21 6.48 29.56
C TYR A 286 17.17 7.65 29.26
N TYR A 287 17.02 8.77 29.99
CA TYR A 287 17.71 10.01 29.64
C TYR A 287 19.23 9.96 29.90
N GLN A 288 19.66 9.27 30.95
CA GLN A 288 21.10 9.24 31.30
C GLN A 288 21.96 8.51 30.25
N PRO A 289 21.59 7.30 29.77
CA PRO A 289 22.31 6.64 28.67
C PRO A 289 22.25 7.49 27.39
N PHE A 290 21.06 7.95 27.02
CA PHE A 290 20.86 8.78 25.82
C PHE A 290 21.72 10.03 25.81
N LYS A 291 21.84 10.73 26.96
CA LYS A 291 22.70 11.92 27.07
C LYS A 291 24.16 11.61 26.85
N LYS A 292 24.65 10.45 27.32
CA LYS A 292 26.03 9.99 27.10
C LYS A 292 26.27 9.70 25.62
N GLU A 293 25.36 8.96 24.98
CA GLU A 293 25.40 8.67 23.54
C GLU A 293 25.37 9.95 22.72
N LEU A 294 24.49 10.90 23.05
CA LEU A 294 24.39 12.19 22.37
C LEU A 294 25.68 13.00 22.47
N ASN A 295 26.31 13.07 23.64
CA ASN A 295 27.56 13.77 23.81
C ASN A 295 28.70 13.10 23.02
N LYS A 296 28.73 11.77 22.96
CA LYS A 296 29.69 11.03 22.14
C LYS A 296 29.45 11.32 20.66
N ALA A 297 28.21 11.25 20.20
CA ALA A 297 27.80 11.53 18.82
C ALA A 297 28.22 12.98 18.41
N ASP A 298 27.97 13.97 19.27
CA ASP A 298 28.29 15.36 18.99
C ASP A 298 29.82 15.60 18.88
N SER A 299 30.61 14.83 19.59
CA SER A 299 32.08 14.94 19.54
C SER A 299 32.76 14.14 18.44
N GLU A 300 32.20 12.99 18.05
CA GLU A 300 32.83 12.01 17.18
C GLU A 300 32.26 12.00 15.75
N ILE A 301 30.98 12.38 15.53
CA ILE A 301 30.38 12.37 14.20
C ILE A 301 31.04 13.43 13.32
N GLN A 302 31.78 12.95 12.33
CA GLN A 302 32.29 13.80 11.27
C GLN A 302 31.21 14.10 10.24
N LYS A 303 31.27 15.29 9.65
CA LYS A 303 30.35 15.68 8.59
C LYS A 303 30.50 14.75 7.40
N VAL A 304 29.56 13.82 7.24
CA VAL A 304 29.52 12.92 6.08
C VAL A 304 29.14 13.72 4.84
N GLN A 305 30.05 13.75 3.86
CA GLN A 305 29.75 14.34 2.55
C GLN A 305 29.29 13.21 1.62
N ILE A 306 28.04 13.28 1.21
CA ILE A 306 27.55 12.44 0.11
C ILE A 306 28.31 12.85 -1.15
N LYS A 307 28.96 11.91 -1.83
CA LYS A 307 29.69 12.20 -3.06
C LYS A 307 28.77 12.78 -4.12
N ASP A 308 29.15 13.95 -4.64
CA ASP A 308 28.42 14.60 -5.70
C ASP A 308 28.48 13.75 -6.98
N GLU A 309 27.35 13.34 -7.53
CA GLU A 309 27.28 12.64 -8.82
C GLU A 309 27.47 13.65 -9.98
N PRO A 310 28.34 13.39 -10.97
CA PRO A 310 28.45 14.29 -12.13
C PRO A 310 27.13 14.40 -12.88
N ALA A 311 26.71 15.60 -13.23
CA ALA A 311 25.47 15.83 -13.98
C ALA A 311 25.61 15.65 -15.50
N GLY A 312 26.86 15.56 -16.01
CA GLY A 312 27.15 15.36 -17.43
C GLY A 312 27.06 16.63 -18.29
N PHE A 313 26.90 17.81 -17.67
CA PHE A 313 26.90 19.11 -18.38
C PHE A 313 27.48 20.21 -17.50
N ASN A 314 27.85 21.34 -18.12
CA ASN A 314 28.48 22.46 -17.43
C ASN A 314 27.47 23.56 -17.03
N CYS A 315 27.86 24.32 -16.04
CA CYS A 315 27.14 25.49 -15.55
C CYS A 315 27.10 26.60 -16.62
N ASP A 316 25.93 27.07 -16.94
CA ASP A 316 25.70 28.15 -17.90
C ASP A 316 26.13 29.54 -17.40
N ILE A 317 26.43 29.69 -16.09
CA ILE A 317 26.88 30.97 -15.51
C ILE A 317 28.42 31.03 -15.47
N CYS A 318 29.09 29.96 -15.03
CA CYS A 318 30.54 29.98 -14.78
C CYS A 318 31.34 28.92 -15.54
N GLY A 319 30.71 28.09 -16.35
CA GLY A 319 31.34 27.03 -17.16
C GLY A 319 31.83 25.80 -16.38
N ALA A 320 31.79 25.81 -15.04
CA ALA A 320 32.23 24.68 -14.23
C ALA A 320 31.26 23.48 -14.34
N PRO A 321 31.72 22.23 -14.08
CA PRO A 321 30.83 21.08 -14.12
C PRO A 321 29.65 21.23 -13.18
N MET A 322 28.46 20.80 -13.63
CA MET A 322 27.30 20.65 -12.75
C MET A 322 27.33 19.28 -12.08
N VAL A 323 26.85 19.24 -10.85
CA VAL A 323 26.74 18.04 -10.03
C VAL A 323 25.33 17.86 -9.51
N ILE A 324 24.95 16.62 -9.23
CA ILE A 324 23.68 16.29 -8.62
C ILE A 324 23.87 16.30 -7.10
N LYS A 325 23.15 17.20 -6.43
CA LYS A 325 23.12 17.28 -4.97
C LYS A 325 21.77 16.88 -4.40
N MET A 326 21.78 16.35 -3.18
CA MET A 326 20.57 16.08 -2.42
C MET A 326 20.17 17.32 -1.63
N GLY A 327 18.96 17.79 -1.84
CA GLY A 327 18.37 18.89 -1.08
C GLY A 327 17.13 18.45 -0.30
N ARG A 328 16.57 19.38 0.51
CA ARG A 328 15.37 19.15 1.31
C ARG A 328 14.17 18.60 0.52
N TYR A 329 14.11 18.91 -0.77
CA TYR A 329 12.99 18.54 -1.66
C TYR A 329 13.38 17.48 -2.71
N GLY A 330 14.54 16.83 -2.56
CA GLY A 330 15.06 15.84 -3.47
C GLY A 330 16.33 16.25 -4.21
N LYS A 331 16.74 15.43 -5.18
CA LYS A 331 17.92 15.68 -6.00
C LYS A 331 17.71 16.91 -6.90
N PHE A 332 18.75 17.74 -7.03
CA PHE A 332 18.78 18.89 -7.92
C PHE A 332 20.20 19.07 -8.52
N TYR A 333 20.29 19.76 -9.63
CA TYR A 333 21.59 20.12 -10.20
C TYR A 333 22.13 21.36 -9.50
N ALA A 334 23.39 21.33 -9.09
CA ALA A 334 24.11 22.45 -8.50
C ALA A 334 25.46 22.64 -9.19
N CYS A 335 25.95 23.87 -9.20
CA CYS A 335 27.31 24.13 -9.68
C CYS A 335 28.33 23.58 -8.70
N SER A 336 29.38 22.89 -9.21
CA SER A 336 30.47 22.37 -8.38
C SER A 336 31.27 23.46 -7.66
N ARG A 337 31.21 24.71 -8.13
CA ARG A 337 31.87 25.86 -7.50
C ARG A 337 31.07 26.54 -6.40
N PHE A 338 30.07 25.88 -5.84
CA PHE A 338 29.40 26.43 -4.68
C PHE A 338 30.39 26.53 -3.49
N PRO A 339 30.43 27.64 -2.75
CA PRO A 339 29.47 28.77 -2.70
C PRO A 339 29.74 29.93 -3.68
N ASP A 340 30.84 29.92 -4.44
CA ASP A 340 31.21 31.01 -5.36
C ASP A 340 30.19 31.17 -6.50
N CYS A 341 29.71 30.08 -7.02
CA CYS A 341 28.61 30.04 -7.99
C CYS A 341 27.42 29.28 -7.40
N ARG A 342 26.31 30.01 -7.20
CA ARG A 342 25.09 29.46 -6.59
C ARG A 342 24.06 28.97 -7.61
N ASN A 343 24.49 28.69 -8.84
CA ASN A 343 23.57 28.21 -9.87
C ASN A 343 23.01 26.84 -9.54
N THR A 344 21.70 26.74 -9.53
CA THR A 344 20.98 25.47 -9.27
C THR A 344 19.87 25.28 -10.29
N LYS A 345 19.62 24.03 -10.72
CA LYS A 345 18.54 23.69 -11.65
C LYS A 345 17.76 22.48 -11.10
N PRO A 346 16.43 22.48 -11.23
CA PRO A 346 15.65 21.30 -10.86
C PRO A 346 15.91 20.14 -11.84
N ILE A 347 15.94 18.91 -11.34
CA ILE A 347 15.94 17.71 -12.20
C ILE A 347 14.50 17.53 -12.69
N VAL A 348 14.29 17.78 -13.99
CA VAL A 348 12.99 17.63 -14.64
C VAL A 348 12.99 16.43 -15.57
N LYS A 349 11.93 15.64 -15.53
CA LYS A 349 11.76 14.50 -16.43
C LYS A 349 11.19 15.00 -17.75
N LYS A 350 12.03 14.98 -18.79
CA LYS A 350 11.60 15.26 -20.17
C LYS A 350 10.75 14.08 -20.67
N ILE A 351 9.68 14.35 -21.42
CA ILE A 351 8.82 13.31 -22.00
C ILE A 351 9.07 13.10 -23.51
N GLY A 352 10.09 13.77 -24.08
CA GLY A 352 10.47 13.61 -25.48
C GLY A 352 9.53 14.31 -26.47
N VAL A 353 8.69 15.25 -26.00
CA VAL A 353 7.72 15.96 -26.83
C VAL A 353 8.10 17.42 -26.90
N VAL A 354 8.17 17.98 -28.11
CA VAL A 354 8.38 19.44 -28.32
C VAL A 354 7.14 20.19 -27.82
N CYS A 355 7.36 21.33 -27.19
CA CYS A 355 6.26 22.13 -26.65
C CYS A 355 5.30 22.59 -27.78
N PRO A 356 4.02 22.20 -27.73
CA PRO A 356 3.07 22.52 -28.79
C PRO A 356 2.74 24.02 -28.86
N LYS A 357 3.02 24.79 -27.79
CA LYS A 357 2.77 26.24 -27.78
C LYS A 357 3.90 27.06 -28.38
N CYS A 358 5.16 26.79 -28.05
CA CYS A 358 6.28 27.60 -28.49
C CYS A 358 7.16 26.95 -29.58
N GLY A 359 7.03 25.63 -29.83
CA GLY A 359 7.83 24.91 -30.83
C GLY A 359 9.33 24.84 -30.56
N LYS A 360 9.82 25.45 -29.45
CA LYS A 360 11.25 25.59 -29.13
C LYS A 360 11.69 24.87 -27.85
N GLY A 361 10.79 24.74 -26.87
CA GLY A 361 11.05 24.02 -25.63
C GLY A 361 10.56 22.60 -25.68
N GLU A 362 10.96 21.79 -24.70
CA GLU A 362 10.46 20.43 -24.53
C GLU A 362 9.39 20.41 -23.42
N VAL A 363 8.46 19.49 -23.54
CA VAL A 363 7.49 19.24 -22.46
C VAL A 363 8.16 18.44 -21.37
N VAL A 364 8.02 18.89 -20.12
CA VAL A 364 8.58 18.28 -18.93
C VAL A 364 7.51 17.98 -17.88
N GLU A 365 7.68 16.86 -17.18
CA GLU A 365 6.84 16.50 -16.06
C GLU A 365 7.19 17.38 -14.85
N LYS A 366 6.19 18.03 -14.27
CA LYS A 366 6.30 18.88 -13.07
C LYS A 366 5.30 18.44 -12.01
N LYS A 367 5.51 18.89 -10.77
CA LYS A 367 4.56 18.70 -9.66
C LYS A 367 4.03 20.04 -9.19
N SER A 368 2.72 20.13 -9.00
CA SER A 368 2.06 21.30 -8.42
C SER A 368 2.33 21.38 -6.91
N ARG A 369 2.00 22.52 -6.26
CA ARG A 369 2.08 22.69 -4.79
C ARG A 369 1.28 21.63 -4.03
N ARG A 370 0.24 21.05 -4.63
CA ARG A 370 -0.56 19.95 -4.08
C ARG A 370 -0.05 18.55 -4.47
N ASN A 371 1.21 18.44 -4.92
CA ASN A 371 1.88 17.21 -5.35
C ASN A 371 1.18 16.45 -6.51
N ARG A 372 0.32 17.15 -7.30
CA ARG A 372 -0.28 16.58 -8.52
C ARG A 372 0.68 16.75 -9.69
N LYS A 373 0.85 15.70 -10.50
CA LYS A 373 1.59 15.75 -11.76
C LYS A 373 0.90 16.67 -12.75
N PHE A 374 1.68 17.42 -13.49
CA PHE A 374 1.27 18.17 -14.67
C PHE A 374 2.45 18.27 -15.63
N TYR A 375 2.18 18.64 -16.85
CA TYR A 375 3.17 18.80 -17.90
C TYR A 375 3.27 20.26 -18.30
N GLY A 376 4.47 20.77 -18.43
CA GLY A 376 4.71 22.17 -18.77
C GLY A 376 5.91 22.34 -19.66
N CYS A 377 6.08 23.51 -20.25
CA CYS A 377 7.25 23.82 -21.07
C CYS A 377 8.51 23.95 -20.21
N SER A 378 9.64 23.45 -20.74
CA SER A 378 10.97 23.62 -20.13
C SER A 378 11.43 25.07 -20.11
N ARG A 379 10.88 25.92 -20.99
CA ARG A 379 11.19 27.35 -21.11
C ARG A 379 10.32 28.28 -20.27
N TYR A 380 9.64 27.75 -19.26
CA TYR A 380 8.93 28.62 -18.32
C TYR A 380 9.93 29.52 -17.57
N PRO A 381 9.68 30.81 -17.38
CA PRO A 381 8.42 31.57 -17.62
C PRO A 381 8.22 32.11 -19.04
N GLU A 382 9.17 31.99 -19.96
CA GLU A 382 9.05 32.51 -21.34
C GLU A 382 7.89 31.85 -22.11
N CYS A 383 7.56 30.61 -21.75
CA CYS A 383 6.42 29.87 -22.28
C CYS A 383 5.63 29.26 -21.15
N ASP A 384 4.37 29.62 -21.04
CA ASP A 384 3.44 29.22 -19.98
C ASP A 384 2.61 27.97 -20.31
N PHE A 385 3.05 27.16 -21.31
CA PHE A 385 2.35 25.94 -21.68
C PHE A 385 2.17 25.02 -20.47
N VAL A 386 0.94 24.57 -20.23
CA VAL A 386 0.57 23.63 -19.16
C VAL A 386 -0.48 22.63 -19.67
N SER A 387 -0.30 21.35 -19.33
CA SER A 387 -1.29 20.31 -19.54
C SER A 387 -1.39 19.41 -18.31
N TRP A 388 -2.61 19.00 -17.94
CA TRP A 388 -2.82 18.04 -16.85
C TRP A 388 -2.71 16.58 -17.27
N ASP A 389 -2.97 16.32 -18.57
CA ASP A 389 -2.78 15.00 -19.17
C ASP A 389 -1.49 15.02 -20.02
N LYS A 390 -0.89 13.86 -20.27
CA LYS A 390 0.43 13.73 -20.91
C LYS A 390 0.34 14.02 -22.41
N PRO A 391 0.97 15.09 -22.94
CA PRO A 391 1.05 15.32 -24.37
C PRO A 391 1.85 14.21 -25.07
N ILE A 392 1.41 13.79 -26.26
CA ILE A 392 2.02 12.68 -27.01
C ILE A 392 2.78 13.10 -28.28
N GLY A 393 2.89 14.41 -28.55
CA GLY A 393 3.62 14.93 -29.72
C GLY A 393 2.91 14.75 -31.06
N ARG A 394 1.61 14.40 -31.04
CA ARG A 394 0.73 14.34 -32.21
C ARG A 394 -0.32 15.44 -32.12
N ASN A 395 -0.76 15.93 -33.29
CA ASN A 395 -1.83 16.90 -33.37
C ASN A 395 -3.16 16.19 -33.74
N CYS A 396 -4.25 16.78 -33.28
CA CYS A 396 -5.59 16.37 -33.58
C CYS A 396 -5.87 16.55 -35.09
N PRO A 397 -6.36 15.53 -35.78
CA PRO A 397 -6.68 15.63 -37.21
C PRO A 397 -7.86 16.58 -37.51
N ASN A 398 -8.71 16.86 -36.51
CA ASN A 398 -9.91 17.68 -36.69
C ASN A 398 -9.65 19.17 -36.49
N ASP A 399 -8.90 19.53 -35.45
CA ASP A 399 -8.69 20.94 -35.06
C ASP A 399 -7.22 21.40 -34.99
N GLY A 400 -6.26 20.48 -35.24
CA GLY A 400 -4.82 20.76 -35.16
C GLY A 400 -4.28 20.93 -33.74
N HIS A 401 -5.11 20.81 -32.68
CA HIS A 401 -4.68 20.93 -31.30
C HIS A 401 -3.83 19.74 -30.89
N PHE A 402 -2.96 19.89 -29.87
CA PHE A 402 -2.14 18.76 -29.39
C PHE A 402 -2.99 17.66 -28.75
N LEU A 403 -2.63 16.41 -29.01
CA LEU A 403 -3.26 15.26 -28.40
C LEU A 403 -2.60 14.88 -27.08
N VAL A 404 -3.39 14.34 -26.16
CA VAL A 404 -2.93 13.87 -24.85
C VAL A 404 -3.31 12.42 -24.62
N GLU A 405 -2.47 11.73 -23.83
CA GLU A 405 -2.73 10.39 -23.32
C GLU A 405 -3.38 10.48 -21.94
N LYS A 406 -4.50 9.81 -21.77
CA LYS A 406 -5.21 9.68 -20.51
C LYS A 406 -5.43 8.21 -20.17
N HIS A 407 -5.08 7.79 -18.96
CA HIS A 407 -5.31 6.41 -18.53
C HIS A 407 -6.79 6.17 -18.24
N SER A 408 -7.39 5.23 -18.98
CA SER A 408 -8.74 4.69 -18.74
C SER A 408 -8.67 3.30 -18.09
N LYS A 409 -9.84 2.74 -17.72
CA LYS A 409 -9.90 1.36 -17.19
C LYS A 409 -9.52 0.29 -18.21
N LYS A 410 -9.63 0.59 -19.51
CA LYS A 410 -9.30 -0.30 -20.62
C LYS A 410 -7.89 -0.10 -21.19
N GLY A 411 -7.11 0.83 -20.61
CA GLY A 411 -5.78 1.18 -21.09
C GLY A 411 -5.63 2.69 -21.40
N PRO A 412 -4.48 3.11 -21.94
CA PRO A 412 -4.26 4.50 -22.33
C PRO A 412 -5.14 4.87 -23.53
N VAL A 413 -5.86 5.97 -23.42
CA VAL A 413 -6.72 6.55 -24.46
C VAL A 413 -6.10 7.83 -24.94
N THR A 414 -5.98 8.00 -26.25
CA THR A 414 -5.56 9.27 -26.87
C THR A 414 -6.79 10.15 -27.10
N LEU A 415 -6.74 11.40 -26.69
CA LEU A 415 -7.84 12.33 -26.87
C LEU A 415 -7.36 13.74 -27.15
N CYS A 416 -8.20 14.52 -27.86
CA CYS A 416 -8.03 15.94 -27.97
C CYS A 416 -8.59 16.63 -26.72
N PRO A 417 -7.83 17.57 -26.08
CA PRO A 417 -8.34 18.34 -24.94
C PRO A 417 -9.63 19.11 -25.23
N ASN A 418 -9.87 19.48 -26.48
CA ASN A 418 -11.08 20.17 -26.93
C ASN A 418 -12.30 19.23 -27.12
N GLY A 419 -12.11 17.92 -27.02
CA GLY A 419 -13.18 16.92 -27.10
C GLY A 419 -13.52 16.40 -28.51
N ASP A 420 -12.88 16.94 -29.54
CA ASP A 420 -13.23 16.65 -30.94
C ASP A 420 -12.64 15.35 -31.51
N TYR A 421 -11.76 14.70 -30.76
CA TYR A 421 -11.09 13.48 -31.21
C TYR A 421 -10.79 12.54 -30.04
N ARG A 422 -11.08 11.26 -30.25
CA ARG A 422 -10.79 10.18 -29.28
C ARG A 422 -10.41 8.89 -30.02
N GLU A 423 -9.31 8.31 -29.61
CA GLU A 423 -8.78 7.04 -30.10
C GLU A 423 -8.71 6.06 -28.94
N GLU A 424 -9.48 4.97 -29.02
CA GLU A 424 -9.47 3.91 -28.00
C GLU A 424 -8.20 3.04 -28.15
N PRO A 425 -7.74 2.36 -27.08
CA PRO A 425 -6.62 1.43 -27.17
C PRO A 425 -6.97 0.33 -28.19
N GLN A 426 -6.05 0.02 -29.09
CA GLN A 426 -6.18 -1.18 -29.93
C GLN A 426 -6.15 -2.40 -28.98
N GLU A 427 -7.18 -3.23 -29.02
CA GLU A 427 -7.15 -4.54 -28.39
C GLU A 427 -6.06 -5.35 -29.08
N ASN A 428 -4.96 -5.62 -28.38
CA ASN A 428 -3.98 -6.57 -28.85
C ASN A 428 -4.65 -7.96 -28.84
N GLU A 429 -4.92 -8.49 -30.01
CA GLU A 429 -5.33 -9.89 -30.27
C GLU A 429 -4.14 -10.86 -30.10
N ASP A 430 -3.30 -10.67 -29.07
CA ASP A 430 -2.26 -11.64 -28.73
C ASP A 430 -2.12 -11.75 -27.22
N LYS A 431 -2.90 -12.69 -26.66
CA LYS A 431 -2.49 -13.50 -25.50
C LYS A 431 -3.39 -14.72 -25.32
#